data_d6188efa957460c48c83164e5444d355
#
_entry.id   d6188efa957460c48c83164e5444d355
#
_cell.length_a   1.000
_cell.length_b   1.000
_cell.length_c   1.000
_cell.angle_alpha   90.00
_cell.angle_beta   90.00
_cell.angle_gamma   90.00
#
_symmetry.space_group_name_H-M   'P 1'
#
loop_
_entity.id
_entity.type
_entity.pdbx_description
1 polymer ?
#
loop_
_entity_poly.entity_id
_entity_poly.type
_entity_poly.pdbx_seq_one_letter_code
_entity_poly.pdbx_strand_id
1 'polypeptide(L)' 'MMEKLKKVLKEAGITQMEISKALNIKSLSTVNLKINGKAEFTTKEANELKKLINKKLNSNYTLEDLFIF' A
#
# COMPACT_ATOMS: atom_id res chain seq x y z
N MET A 1 -13.30 -1.95 0.29
CA MET A 1 -12.84 -1.04 1.32
C MET A 1 -11.45 -0.51 1.13
N MET A 2 -10.61 -1.20 0.38
CA MET A 2 -9.28 -0.69 0.04
C MET A 2 -9.26 -0.08 -1.36
N GLU A 3 -10.40 0.40 -1.81
CA GLU A 3 -10.53 0.90 -3.17
C GLU A 3 -9.70 2.16 -3.42
N LYS A 4 -9.66 3.07 -2.45
CA LYS A 4 -8.86 4.27 -2.59
C LYS A 4 -7.37 3.93 -2.65
N LEU A 5 -6.91 3.02 -1.80
CA LEU A 5 -5.53 2.57 -1.82
C LEU A 5 -5.18 1.94 -3.16
N LYS A 6 -6.04 1.06 -3.67
CA LYS A 6 -5.81 0.41 -4.96
C LYS A 6 -5.73 1.44 -6.08
N LYS A 7 -6.62 2.42 -6.07
CA LYS A 7 -6.62 3.49 -7.07
C LYS A 7 -5.35 4.29 -7.03
N VAL A 8 -4.92 4.68 -5.83
CA VAL A 8 -3.69 5.46 -5.65
C VAL A 8 -2.46 4.66 -6.09
N LEU A 9 -2.41 3.38 -5.76
CA LEU A 9 -1.30 2.52 -6.19
C LEU A 9 -1.24 2.44 -7.71
N LYS A 10 -2.37 2.34 -8.36
CA LYS A 10 -2.44 2.31 -9.81
C LYS A 10 -1.96 3.63 -10.41
N GLU A 11 -2.40 4.76 -9.86
CA GLU A 11 -1.98 6.08 -10.31
C GLU A 11 -0.47 6.28 -10.15
N ALA A 12 0.09 5.76 -9.06
CA ALA A 12 1.51 5.86 -8.80
C ALA A 12 2.35 4.87 -9.62
N GLY A 13 1.71 3.93 -10.28
CA GLY A 13 2.41 2.89 -11.03
C GLY A 13 3.16 1.91 -10.14
N ILE A 14 2.69 1.74 -8.90
CA ILE A 14 3.34 0.84 -7.94
C ILE A 14 2.80 -0.57 -8.15
N THR A 15 3.71 -1.51 -8.41
CA THR A 15 3.36 -2.91 -8.61
C THR A 15 3.36 -3.67 -7.29
N GLN A 16 2.74 -4.85 -7.29
CA GLN A 16 2.78 -5.72 -6.11
C GLN A 16 4.20 -6.14 -5.77
N MET A 17 5.05 -6.29 -6.78
CA MET A 17 6.46 -6.62 -6.57
C MET A 17 7.16 -5.51 -5.80
N GLU A 18 6.92 -4.26 -6.15
CA GLU A 18 7.49 -3.13 -5.44
C GLU A 18 7.02 -3.09 -3.99
N ILE A 19 5.73 -3.36 -3.77
CA ILE A 19 5.16 -3.40 -2.44
C ILE A 19 5.82 -4.52 -1.62
N SER A 20 5.97 -5.70 -2.20
CA SER A 20 6.57 -6.82 -1.49
C SER A 20 7.99 -6.49 -1.03
N LYS A 21 8.75 -5.83 -1.89
CA LYS A 21 10.12 -5.43 -1.55
C LYS A 21 10.14 -4.34 -0.49
N ALA A 22 9.28 -3.33 -0.65
CA ALA A 22 9.24 -2.21 0.29
C ALA A 22 8.80 -2.64 1.69
N LEU A 23 7.84 -3.57 1.77
CA LEU A 23 7.30 -4.04 3.03
C LEU A 23 7.97 -5.30 3.55
N ASN A 24 8.95 -5.81 2.81
CA ASN A 24 9.66 -7.05 3.16
C ASN A 24 8.70 -8.24 3.32
N ILE A 25 7.74 -8.33 2.42
CA ILE A 25 6.77 -9.43 2.37
C ILE A 25 7.24 -10.39 1.27
N LYS A 26 7.47 -11.64 1.60
CA LYS A 26 8.04 -12.59 0.66
C LYS A 26 7.05 -13.14 -0.36
N SER A 27 5.76 -13.09 -0.07
CA SER A 27 4.73 -13.67 -0.91
C SER A 27 3.88 -12.60 -1.57
N LEU A 28 3.77 -12.66 -2.91
CA LEU A 28 2.86 -11.77 -3.64
C LEU A 28 1.40 -12.06 -3.32
N SER A 29 1.09 -13.31 -2.98
CA SER A 29 -0.26 -13.67 -2.55
C SER A 29 -0.66 -12.91 -1.29
N THR A 30 0.28 -12.79 -0.35
CA THR A 30 0.04 -12.04 0.89
C THR A 30 -0.18 -10.56 0.60
N VAL A 31 0.63 -9.99 -0.30
CA VAL A 31 0.44 -8.59 -0.73
C VAL A 31 -0.95 -8.40 -1.32
N ASN A 32 -1.36 -9.32 -2.18
CA ASN A 32 -2.67 -9.26 -2.82
C ASN A 32 -3.80 -9.30 -1.79
N LEU A 33 -3.70 -10.18 -0.81
CA LEU A 33 -4.70 -10.28 0.26
C LEU A 33 -4.81 -8.97 1.05
N LYS A 34 -3.68 -8.36 1.35
CA LYS A 34 -3.67 -7.10 2.11
C LYS A 34 -4.26 -5.94 1.30
N ILE A 35 -3.91 -5.84 0.04
CA ILE A 35 -4.42 -4.79 -0.85
C ILE A 35 -5.94 -4.92 -1.01
N ASN A 36 -6.45 -6.14 -1.05
CA ASN A 36 -7.87 -6.38 -1.21
C ASN A 36 -8.67 -6.35 0.11
N GLY A 37 -8.01 -6.05 1.22
CA GLY A 37 -8.68 -5.94 2.50
C GLY A 37 -8.98 -7.26 3.16
N LYS A 38 -8.46 -8.36 2.64
CA LYS A 38 -8.68 -9.69 3.22
C LYS A 38 -7.69 -10.02 4.33
N ALA A 39 -6.59 -9.28 4.38
CA ALA A 39 -5.62 -9.33 5.46
C ALA A 39 -5.27 -7.91 5.83
N GLU A 40 -4.94 -7.67 7.09
CA GLU A 40 -4.63 -6.32 7.54
C GLU A 40 -3.16 -5.97 7.37
N PHE A 41 -2.91 -4.69 7.06
CA PHE A 41 -1.55 -4.15 7.12
C PHE A 41 -1.20 -3.88 8.58
N THR A 42 0.04 -4.18 8.95
CA THR A 42 0.54 -3.72 10.24
C THR A 42 0.78 -2.22 10.15
N THR A 43 0.91 -1.56 11.31
CA THR A 43 1.21 -0.13 11.34
C THR A 43 2.51 0.18 10.61
N LYS A 44 3.52 -0.65 10.81
CA LYS A 44 4.81 -0.47 10.13
C LYS A 44 4.65 -0.61 8.62
N GLU A 45 3.92 -1.62 8.16
CA GLU A 45 3.68 -1.84 6.73
C GLU A 45 2.91 -0.67 6.12
N ALA A 46 1.88 -0.21 6.81
CA ALA A 46 1.08 0.91 6.34
C ALA A 46 1.93 2.18 6.20
N ASN A 47 2.77 2.45 7.18
CA ASN A 47 3.68 3.61 7.12
C ASN A 47 4.66 3.51 5.96
N GLU A 48 5.24 2.33 5.76
CA GLU A 48 6.19 2.14 4.66
C GLU A 48 5.51 2.30 3.30
N LEU A 49 4.31 1.76 3.16
CA LEU A 49 3.55 1.91 1.91
C LEU A 49 3.18 3.38 1.67
N LYS A 50 2.77 4.08 2.72
CA LYS A 50 2.46 5.50 2.63
C LYS A 50 3.69 6.29 2.13
N LYS A 51 4.86 6.01 2.68
CA LYS A 51 6.10 6.68 2.27
C LYS A 51 6.40 6.41 0.80
N LEU A 52 6.23 5.18 0.36
CA LEU A 52 6.46 4.81 -1.02
C LEU A 52 5.53 5.56 -1.97
N ILE A 53 4.24 5.61 -1.63
CA ILE A 53 3.24 6.31 -2.43
C ILE A 53 3.57 7.79 -2.51
N ASN A 54 3.85 8.42 -1.37
CA ASN A 54 4.14 9.84 -1.33
C ASN A 54 5.40 10.19 -2.11
N LYS A 55 6.38 9.32 -2.07
CA LYS A 55 7.60 9.51 -2.85
C LYS A 55 7.33 9.42 -4.35
N LYS A 56 6.55 8.44 -4.76
CA LYS A 56 6.22 8.24 -6.18
C LYS A 56 5.38 9.37 -6.76
N LEU A 57 4.42 9.85 -6.00
CA LEU A 57 3.47 10.87 -6.46
C LEU A 57 3.86 12.28 -6.02
N ASN A 58 4.92 12.42 -5.24
CA ASN A 58 5.31 13.70 -4.65
C ASN A 58 4.12 14.33 -3.92
N SER A 59 3.46 13.53 -3.09
CA SER A 59 2.23 13.90 -2.39
C SER A 59 2.41 13.76 -0.89
N ASN A 60 1.36 14.12 -0.14
CA ASN A 60 1.37 14.09 1.33
C ASN A 60 0.17 13.34 1.89
N TYR A 61 -0.12 12.17 1.34
CA TYR A 61 -1.19 11.34 1.88
C TYR A 61 -0.90 10.94 3.32
N THR A 62 -1.94 10.92 4.14
CA THR A 62 -1.84 10.40 5.51
C THR A 62 -2.30 8.93 5.51
N LEU A 63 -2.10 8.25 6.65
CA LEU A 63 -2.59 6.88 6.79
C LEU A 63 -4.12 6.84 6.65
N GLU A 64 -4.80 7.84 7.19
CA GLU A 64 -6.26 7.92 7.10
C GLU A 64 -6.73 8.11 5.68
N ASP A 65 -5.95 8.81 4.86
CA ASP A 65 -6.30 9.00 3.45
C ASP A 65 -6.25 7.71 2.66
N LEU A 66 -5.29 6.85 2.98
CA LEU A 66 -5.03 5.64 2.20
C LEU A 66 -5.69 4.40 2.79
N PHE A 67 -5.73 4.33 4.10
CA PHE A 67 -6.27 3.18 4.81
C PHE A 67 -7.51 3.63 5.58
N ILE A 68 -8.66 3.26 5.11
CA ILE A 68 -9.94 3.62 5.75
C ILE A 68 -10.15 2.72 6.95
N PHE A 69 -10.32 3.33 8.08
CA PHE A 69 -10.53 2.62 9.35
C PHE A 69 -11.95 2.79 9.84
#